data_413f3197093d7b349d4e85d4c2458698
#
_entry.id   413f3197093d7b349d4e85d4c2458698
#
_cell.length_a   1.000
_cell.length_b   1.000
_cell.length_c   1.000
_cell.angle_alpha   90.00
_cell.angle_beta   90.00
_cell.angle_gamma   90.00
#
_symmetry.space_group_name_H-M   'P 1'
#
loop_
_entity.id
_entity.type
_entity.pdbx_description
1 polymer ?
#
loop_
_entity_poly.entity_id
_entity_poly.type
_entity_poly.pdbx_seq_one_letter_code
_entity_poly.pdbx_strand_id
1 'polypeptide(L)'
;MISIKEIDYQESELCFELDSNTICLWNKKQWEREFYKKGVKVVGLLMEKKIIGIYVVQTIIDEAQINYFSIKKRFRRKGYGSYLMNYLIKQCEKLNIKKLLLEVSETNLIAEVFYNKFNFLTVGRRRNYYKDGTDAVLKEKKFIK
;
A
#
# COMPACT_ATOMS: atom_id res chain seq x y z
N MET A 1 -4.98 -18.30 11.83
CA MET A 1 -3.55 -18.20 11.55
C MET A 1 -3.31 -17.16 10.46
N ILE A 2 -2.33 -16.33 10.66
CA ILE A 2 -1.98 -15.26 9.73
C ILE A 2 -0.86 -15.71 8.78
N SER A 3 -1.01 -15.40 7.51
CA SER A 3 0.03 -15.65 6.51
C SER A 3 0.07 -14.50 5.51
N ILE A 4 1.18 -14.42 4.77
CA ILE A 4 1.35 -13.41 3.72
C ILE A 4 1.69 -14.15 2.44
N LYS A 5 1.04 -13.76 1.33
CA LYS A 5 1.37 -14.35 0.03
C LYS A 5 1.29 -13.30 -1.07
N GLU A 6 2.05 -13.53 -2.13
CA GLU A 6 1.90 -12.77 -3.35
C GLU A 6 0.58 -13.17 -4.02
N ILE A 7 -0.18 -12.17 -4.47
CA ILE A 7 -1.47 -12.36 -5.13
C ILE A 7 -1.26 -12.26 -6.63
N ASP A 8 -1.83 -13.19 -7.39
CA ASP A 8 -1.73 -13.16 -8.84
C ASP A 8 -3.01 -12.62 -9.49
N TYR A 9 -2.96 -12.46 -10.81
CA TYR A 9 -4.02 -11.86 -11.59
C TYR A 9 -5.38 -12.56 -11.41
N GLN A 10 -5.39 -13.88 -11.25
CA GLN A 10 -6.65 -14.61 -11.10
C GLN A 10 -7.43 -14.21 -9.86
N GLU A 11 -6.75 -13.61 -8.88
CA GLU A 11 -7.36 -13.14 -7.64
C GLU A 11 -7.68 -11.63 -7.67
N SER A 12 -7.59 -10.99 -8.83
CA SER A 12 -7.80 -9.53 -8.94
C SER A 12 -9.20 -9.11 -8.49
N GLU A 13 -10.21 -9.95 -8.70
CA GLU A 13 -11.56 -9.64 -8.27
C GLU A 13 -11.67 -9.57 -6.75
N LEU A 14 -10.96 -10.42 -6.02
CA LEU A 14 -10.91 -10.38 -4.55
C LEU A 14 -10.28 -9.07 -4.07
N CYS A 15 -9.26 -8.59 -4.77
CA CYS A 15 -8.64 -7.30 -4.47
C CYS A 15 -9.62 -6.15 -4.69
N PHE A 16 -10.34 -6.17 -5.79
CA PHE A 16 -11.36 -5.17 -6.09
C PHE A 16 -12.46 -5.16 -5.03
N GLU A 17 -12.93 -6.33 -4.61
CA GLU A 17 -13.96 -6.44 -3.57
C GLU A 17 -13.49 -5.84 -2.24
N LEU A 18 -12.27 -6.15 -1.83
CA LEU A 18 -11.71 -5.58 -0.61
C LEU A 18 -11.60 -4.06 -0.72
N ASP A 19 -11.10 -3.56 -1.83
CA ASP A 19 -10.94 -2.12 -2.06
C ASP A 19 -12.29 -1.41 -2.08
N SER A 20 -13.30 -1.99 -2.72
CA SER A 20 -14.64 -1.40 -2.79
C SER A 20 -15.25 -1.15 -1.42
N ASN A 21 -14.88 -1.95 -0.43
CA ASN A 21 -15.40 -1.84 0.94
C ASN A 21 -14.46 -1.10 1.88
N THR A 22 -13.36 -0.56 1.38
CA THR A 22 -12.37 0.15 2.19
C THR A 22 -12.07 1.53 1.61
N ILE A 23 -11.06 1.64 0.77
CA ILE A 23 -10.63 2.94 0.20
C ILE A 23 -11.43 3.30 -1.04
N CYS A 24 -11.84 2.28 -1.80
CA CYS A 24 -12.51 2.44 -3.09
C CYS A 24 -11.65 3.27 -4.06
N LEU A 25 -10.37 2.88 -4.16
CA LEU A 25 -9.39 3.63 -4.94
C LEU A 25 -9.50 3.35 -6.43
N TRP A 26 -9.66 2.08 -6.80
CA TRP A 26 -9.63 1.63 -8.19
C TRP A 26 -10.87 0.87 -8.58
N ASN A 27 -11.28 1.01 -9.85
CA ASN A 27 -12.33 0.16 -10.40
C ASN A 27 -11.75 -1.22 -10.78
N LYS A 28 -12.61 -2.12 -11.24
CA LYS A 28 -12.19 -3.48 -11.57
C LYS A 28 -11.11 -3.53 -12.63
N LYS A 29 -11.25 -2.71 -13.70
CA LYS A 29 -10.26 -2.67 -14.79
C LYS A 29 -8.92 -2.12 -14.32
N GLN A 30 -8.94 -1.13 -13.41
CA GLN A 30 -7.72 -0.57 -12.85
C GLN A 30 -6.99 -1.61 -12.00
N TRP A 31 -7.71 -2.42 -11.20
CA TRP A 31 -7.12 -3.52 -10.47
C TRP A 31 -6.48 -4.53 -11.41
N GLU A 32 -7.18 -4.93 -12.46
CA GLU A 32 -6.64 -5.85 -13.45
C GLU A 32 -5.36 -5.32 -14.08
N ARG A 33 -5.32 -4.04 -14.44
CA ARG A 33 -4.15 -3.42 -15.05
C ARG A 33 -2.95 -3.34 -14.12
N GLU A 34 -3.17 -3.19 -12.82
CA GLU A 34 -2.06 -3.13 -11.85
C GLU A 34 -1.19 -4.38 -11.95
N PHE A 35 -1.80 -5.55 -12.13
CA PHE A 35 -1.07 -6.81 -12.18
C PHE A 35 -0.14 -6.92 -13.41
N TYR A 36 -0.38 -6.12 -14.44
CA TYR A 36 0.42 -6.16 -15.67
C TYR A 36 1.49 -5.07 -15.74
N LYS A 37 1.50 -4.15 -14.78
CA LYS A 37 2.52 -3.10 -14.78
C LYS A 37 3.87 -3.68 -14.43
N LYS A 38 4.91 -3.23 -15.15
CA LYS A 38 6.27 -3.67 -14.89
C LYS A 38 6.70 -3.29 -13.47
N GLY A 39 7.27 -4.25 -12.76
CA GLY A 39 7.82 -4.01 -11.43
C GLY A 39 6.78 -4.01 -10.32
N VAL A 40 5.51 -4.31 -10.61
CA VAL A 40 4.45 -4.32 -9.60
C VAL A 40 4.35 -5.68 -8.94
N LYS A 41 4.21 -5.66 -7.61
CA LYS A 41 3.82 -6.82 -6.82
C LYS A 41 2.60 -6.49 -6.00
N VAL A 42 1.64 -7.41 -5.99
CA VAL A 42 0.45 -7.35 -5.15
C VAL A 42 0.60 -8.40 -4.07
N VAL A 43 0.50 -8.00 -2.82
CA VAL A 43 0.75 -8.89 -1.68
C VAL A 43 -0.44 -8.83 -0.74
N GLY A 44 -0.90 -9.98 -0.30
CA GLY A 44 -2.04 -10.10 0.61
C GLY A 44 -1.64 -10.60 1.98
N LEU A 45 -2.28 -10.04 2.99
CA LEU A 45 -2.28 -10.55 4.35
C LEU A 45 -3.54 -11.39 4.51
N LEU A 46 -3.37 -12.64 4.90
CA LEU A 46 -4.46 -13.60 5.00
C LEU A 46 -4.67 -14.04 6.44
N MET A 47 -5.94 -14.18 6.81
CA MET A 47 -6.35 -14.81 8.04
C MET A 47 -7.27 -15.97 7.69
N GLU A 48 -6.91 -17.20 8.14
CA GLU A 48 -7.67 -18.40 7.80
C GLU A 48 -7.90 -18.50 6.29
N LYS A 49 -6.86 -18.24 5.51
CA LYS A 49 -6.84 -18.30 4.03
C LYS A 49 -7.69 -17.23 3.33
N LYS A 50 -8.24 -16.26 4.08
CA LYS A 50 -9.00 -15.14 3.49
C LYS A 50 -8.18 -13.87 3.53
N ILE A 51 -8.22 -13.09 2.44
CA ILE A 51 -7.48 -11.84 2.34
C ILE A 51 -8.15 -10.80 3.25
N ILE A 52 -7.38 -10.26 4.20
CA ILE A 52 -7.84 -9.21 5.10
C ILE A 52 -7.10 -7.88 4.89
N GLY A 53 -6.00 -7.91 4.15
CA GLY A 53 -5.24 -6.71 3.83
C GLY A 53 -4.45 -6.90 2.56
N ILE A 54 -4.11 -5.80 1.90
CA ILE A 54 -3.41 -5.81 0.62
C ILE A 54 -2.45 -4.64 0.57
N TYR A 55 -1.25 -4.86 0.01
CA TYR A 55 -0.49 -3.75 -0.52
C TYR A 55 -0.11 -4.00 -1.98
N VAL A 56 0.04 -2.93 -2.73
CA VAL A 56 0.55 -2.95 -4.10
C VAL A 56 1.78 -2.04 -4.10
N VAL A 57 2.91 -2.58 -4.51
CA VAL A 57 4.17 -1.86 -4.58
C VAL A 57 4.75 -1.98 -5.98
N GLN A 58 5.31 -0.89 -6.48
CA GLN A 58 5.97 -0.86 -7.78
C GLN A 58 7.42 -0.47 -7.58
N THR A 59 8.33 -1.30 -8.09
CA THR A 59 9.77 -1.09 -7.98
C THR A 59 10.33 -0.61 -9.32
N ILE A 60 11.09 0.50 -9.28
CA ILE A 60 11.78 1.03 -10.44
C ILE A 60 13.21 1.26 -10.01
N ILE A 61 14.13 0.45 -10.55
CA ILE A 61 15.56 0.47 -10.20
C ILE A 61 15.73 0.21 -8.70
N ASP A 62 16.12 1.21 -7.90
CA ASP A 62 16.37 1.08 -6.47
C ASP A 62 15.35 1.83 -5.62
N GLU A 63 14.23 2.27 -6.23
CA GLU A 63 13.14 2.92 -5.52
C GLU A 63 11.87 2.10 -5.66
N ALA A 64 11.03 2.13 -4.62
CA ALA A 64 9.74 1.48 -4.63
C ALA A 64 8.66 2.47 -4.24
N GLN A 65 7.47 2.31 -4.81
CA GLN A 65 6.33 3.15 -4.50
C GLN A 65 5.16 2.28 -4.05
N ILE A 66 4.54 2.66 -2.94
CA ILE A 66 3.31 2.04 -2.49
C ILE A 66 2.17 2.66 -3.30
N ASN A 67 1.56 1.85 -4.16
CA ASN A 67 0.41 2.28 -4.95
C ASN A 67 -0.91 2.04 -4.22
N TYR A 68 -0.91 1.12 -3.28
CA TYR A 68 -2.10 0.77 -2.50
C TYR A 68 -1.68 0.13 -1.19
N PHE A 69 -2.40 0.45 -0.12
CA PHE A 69 -2.20 -0.17 1.19
C PHE A 69 -3.49 -0.07 1.98
N SER A 70 -4.08 -1.19 2.34
CA SER A 70 -5.32 -1.19 3.10
C SER A 70 -5.54 -2.47 3.89
N ILE A 71 -6.23 -2.35 5.01
CA ILE A 71 -6.70 -3.46 5.84
C ILE A 71 -8.22 -3.38 5.90
N LYS A 72 -8.92 -4.49 5.82
CA LYS A 72 -10.37 -4.54 5.99
C LYS A 72 -10.78 -3.85 7.28
N LYS A 73 -11.89 -3.09 7.24
CA LYS A 73 -12.31 -2.23 8.36
C LYS A 73 -12.41 -2.99 9.68
N ARG A 74 -13.03 -4.17 9.68
CA ARG A 74 -13.22 -4.94 10.91
C ARG A 74 -11.95 -5.52 11.50
N PHE A 75 -10.86 -5.48 10.74
CA PHE A 75 -9.55 -5.97 11.20
C PHE A 75 -8.59 -4.84 11.57
N ARG A 76 -9.05 -3.59 11.54
CA ARG A 76 -8.24 -2.43 11.90
C ARG A 76 -8.05 -2.31 13.40
N ARG A 77 -7.04 -1.55 13.82
CA ARG A 77 -6.68 -1.30 15.23
C ARG A 77 -6.30 -2.56 15.99
N LYS A 78 -5.80 -3.57 15.28
CA LYS A 78 -5.36 -4.84 15.87
C LYS A 78 -3.92 -5.18 15.54
N GLY A 79 -3.19 -4.21 14.94
CA GLY A 79 -1.78 -4.39 14.60
C GLY A 79 -1.52 -5.03 13.25
N TYR A 80 -2.55 -5.38 12.47
CA TYR A 80 -2.35 -6.04 11.18
C TYR A 80 -1.72 -5.11 10.13
N GLY A 81 -2.07 -3.83 10.14
CA GLY A 81 -1.43 -2.86 9.27
C GLY A 81 0.06 -2.76 9.53
N SER A 82 0.45 -2.70 10.80
CA SER A 82 1.86 -2.67 11.19
C SER A 82 2.58 -3.97 10.80
N TYR A 83 1.92 -5.10 10.97
CA TYR A 83 2.46 -6.39 10.56
C TYR A 83 2.77 -6.42 9.06
N LEU A 84 1.82 -5.96 8.25
CA LEU A 84 1.98 -5.93 6.79
C LEU A 84 3.03 -4.91 6.35
N MET A 85 3.08 -3.74 6.99
CA MET A 85 4.09 -2.71 6.69
C MET A 85 5.49 -3.22 7.04
N ASN A 86 5.66 -3.89 8.18
CA ASN A 86 6.96 -4.45 8.55
C ASN A 86 7.43 -5.50 7.54
N TYR A 87 6.50 -6.30 7.02
CA TYR A 87 6.84 -7.24 5.96
C TYR A 87 7.35 -6.51 4.71
N LEU A 88 6.63 -5.48 4.27
CA LEU A 88 7.04 -4.69 3.11
C LEU A 88 8.42 -4.07 3.30
N ILE A 89 8.67 -3.50 4.47
CA ILE A 89 9.95 -2.88 4.79
C ILE A 89 11.07 -3.92 4.71
N LYS A 90 10.86 -5.11 5.26
CA LYS A 90 11.85 -6.19 5.17
C LYS A 90 12.12 -6.63 3.73
N GLN A 91 11.08 -6.68 2.90
CA GLN A 91 11.26 -7.00 1.49
C GLN A 91 12.09 -5.93 0.78
N CYS A 92 11.83 -4.66 1.07
CA CYS A 92 12.61 -3.56 0.52
C CYS A 92 14.08 -3.66 0.93
N GLU A 93 14.35 -3.98 2.19
CA GLU A 93 15.73 -4.15 2.68
C GLU A 93 16.44 -5.29 1.96
N LYS A 94 15.77 -6.42 1.77
CA LYS A 94 16.33 -7.56 1.03
C LYS A 94 16.66 -7.23 -0.41
N LEU A 95 15.88 -6.38 -1.05
CA LEU A 95 16.07 -5.99 -2.44
C LEU A 95 16.98 -4.78 -2.61
N ASN A 96 17.56 -4.29 -1.51
CA ASN A 96 18.43 -3.10 -1.49
C ASN A 96 17.73 -1.86 -2.05
N ILE A 97 16.46 -1.72 -1.77
CA ILE A 97 15.69 -0.52 -2.11
C ILE A 97 16.20 0.64 -1.25
N LYS A 98 16.43 1.79 -1.88
CA LYS A 98 16.93 2.98 -1.19
C LYS A 98 15.83 3.85 -0.62
N LYS A 99 14.71 3.92 -1.31
CA LYS A 99 13.58 4.76 -0.90
C LYS A 99 12.27 4.06 -1.13
N LEU A 100 11.36 4.19 -0.19
CA LEU A 100 9.97 3.75 -0.32
C LEU A 100 9.09 5.00 -0.29
N LEU A 101 8.28 5.17 -1.33
CA LEU A 101 7.51 6.39 -1.58
C LEU A 101 6.02 6.08 -1.53
N LEU A 102 5.21 7.08 -1.14
CA LEU A 102 3.75 6.97 -1.20
C LEU A 102 3.11 8.35 -1.33
N GLU A 103 1.86 8.36 -1.73
CA GLU A 103 1.01 9.54 -1.74
C GLU A 103 -0.20 9.26 -0.85
N VAL A 104 -0.59 10.27 -0.05
CA VAL A 104 -1.74 10.16 0.84
C VAL A 104 -2.50 11.48 0.84
N SER A 105 -3.84 11.41 0.95
CA SER A 105 -4.63 12.63 1.01
C SER A 105 -4.30 13.42 2.27
N GLU A 106 -4.21 14.75 2.15
CA GLU A 106 -3.96 15.65 3.28
C GLU A 106 -5.01 15.52 4.39
N THR A 107 -6.21 15.04 4.06
CA THR A 107 -7.30 14.88 5.02
C THR A 107 -7.28 13.52 5.71
N ASN A 108 -6.45 12.59 5.27
CA ASN A 108 -6.39 11.26 5.86
C ASN A 108 -5.41 11.24 7.04
N LEU A 109 -5.85 11.80 8.17
CA LEU A 109 -5.02 11.96 9.35
C LEU A 109 -4.62 10.62 9.97
N ILE A 110 -5.50 9.61 9.89
CA ILE A 110 -5.23 8.27 10.41
C ILE A 110 -4.06 7.64 9.66
N ALA A 111 -4.08 7.74 8.32
CA ALA A 111 -2.99 7.22 7.49
C ALA A 111 -1.69 7.99 7.76
N GLU A 112 -1.78 9.31 7.94
CA GLU A 112 -0.61 10.12 8.20
C GLU A 112 0.08 9.71 9.51
N VAL A 113 -0.68 9.51 10.58
CA VAL A 113 -0.15 9.02 11.86
C VAL A 113 0.50 7.65 11.67
N PHE A 114 -0.16 6.76 10.92
CA PHE A 114 0.36 5.43 10.65
C PHE A 114 1.71 5.49 9.94
N TYR A 115 1.81 6.25 8.85
CA TYR A 115 3.06 6.35 8.08
C TYR A 115 4.16 7.04 8.86
N ASN A 116 3.82 8.07 9.64
CA ASN A 116 4.81 8.75 10.50
C ASN A 116 5.44 7.80 11.51
N LYS A 117 4.66 6.85 12.02
CA LYS A 117 5.15 5.83 12.95
C LYS A 117 6.24 4.97 12.33
N PHE A 118 6.23 4.78 11.03
CA PHE A 118 7.24 4.02 10.31
C PHE A 118 8.35 4.90 9.72
N ASN A 119 8.45 6.15 10.19
CA ASN A 119 9.50 7.10 9.80
C ASN A 119 9.40 7.56 8.34
N PHE A 120 8.20 7.59 7.79
CA PHE A 120 7.98 8.29 6.54
C PHE A 120 7.96 9.79 6.79
N LEU A 121 8.66 10.55 5.96
CA LEU A 121 8.74 12.01 6.06
C LEU A 121 8.03 12.65 4.87
N THR A 122 7.37 13.77 5.11
CA THR A 122 6.75 14.54 4.03
C THR A 122 7.83 15.22 3.21
N VAL A 123 7.82 15.00 1.89
CA VAL A 123 8.82 15.57 0.98
C VAL A 123 8.21 16.44 -0.10
N GLY A 124 6.90 16.55 -0.18
CA GLY A 124 6.25 17.39 -1.16
C GLY A 124 4.74 17.27 -1.12
N ARG A 125 4.11 17.98 -2.05
CA ARG A 125 2.66 17.98 -2.22
C ARG A 125 2.30 18.08 -3.69
N ARG A 126 1.15 17.46 -4.07
CA ARG A 126 0.49 17.69 -5.35
C ARG A 126 -0.81 18.41 -5.06
N ARG A 127 -0.92 19.68 -5.46
CA ARG A 127 -2.10 20.49 -5.17
C ARG A 127 -3.30 20.05 -5.99
N ASN A 128 -4.47 20.03 -5.35
CA ASN A 128 -5.74 19.68 -6.00
C ASN A 128 -5.68 18.35 -6.75
N TYR A 129 -5.00 17.36 -6.17
CA TYR A 129 -4.71 16.09 -6.84
C TYR A 129 -5.93 15.17 -6.89
N TYR A 130 -6.71 15.13 -5.80
CA TYR A 130 -7.88 14.25 -5.73
C TYR A 130 -9.13 14.94 -6.24
N LYS A 131 -10.15 14.16 -6.60
CA LYS A 131 -11.40 14.67 -7.18
C LYS A 131 -12.12 15.67 -6.27
N ASP A 132 -11.97 15.54 -4.96
CA ASP A 132 -12.60 16.43 -3.98
C ASP A 132 -11.82 17.73 -3.78
N GLY A 133 -10.75 17.95 -4.53
CA GLY A 133 -9.92 19.14 -4.47
C GLY A 133 -8.84 19.10 -3.40
N THR A 134 -8.72 18.01 -2.64
CA THR A 134 -7.67 17.89 -1.63
C THR A 134 -6.32 17.59 -2.25
N ASP A 135 -5.27 18.02 -1.55
CA ASP A 135 -3.89 17.77 -1.97
C ASP A 135 -3.46 16.35 -1.66
N ALA A 136 -2.53 15.84 -2.46
CA ALA A 136 -1.77 14.65 -2.10
C ALA A 136 -0.51 15.07 -1.36
N VAL A 137 -0.25 14.44 -0.23
CA VAL A 137 1.00 14.61 0.52
C VAL A 137 1.94 13.50 0.08
N LEU A 138 3.13 13.88 -0.36
CA LEU A 138 4.15 12.94 -0.79
C LEU A 138 5.03 12.58 0.39
N LYS A 139 5.15 11.30 0.67
CA LYS A 139 5.95 10.81 1.79
C LYS A 139 7.01 9.84 1.33
N GLU A 140 8.12 9.83 2.04
CA GLU A 140 9.27 9.03 1.69
C GLU A 140 9.90 8.44 2.94
N LYS A 141 10.28 7.16 2.84
CA LYS A 141 11.11 6.50 3.85
C LYS A 141 12.43 6.12 3.19
N LYS A 142 13.55 6.61 3.74
CA LYS A 142 14.87 6.25 3.27
C LYS A 142 15.39 5.05 4.04
N PHE A 143 16.04 4.14 3.33
CA PHE A 143 16.74 3.00 3.93
C PHE A 143 18.21 3.35 4.02
N ILE A 144 18.69 3.50 5.24
CA ILE A 144 20.08 3.89 5.52
C ILE A 144 20.91 2.63 5.62
N LYS A 145 22.05 2.65 4.95
CA LYS A 145 23.06 1.59 5.08
C LYS A 145 24.36 2.16 5.60
#